data_ca624af694fb8b34a71c7a26be596964
#
_entry.id   ca624af694fb8b34a71c7a26be596964
#
_cell.length_a   1.000
_cell.length_b   1.000
_cell.length_c   1.000
_cell.angle_alpha   90.00
_cell.angle_beta   90.00
_cell.angle_gamma   90.00
#
_symmetry.space_group_name_H-M   'P 1'
#
loop_
_entity.id
_entity.type
_entity.pdbx_description
1 polymer ?
#
loop_
_entity_poly.entity_id
_entity_poly.type
_entity_poly.pdbx_seq_one_letter_code
_entity_poly.pdbx_strand_id
1 'polypeptide(L)'
;QIEFALFDFKLHMLEKSKNSIVTQKILDSVRKKTSFMKIPKYNKFQNSFGHIFAGGYAAGYYSYKWAEVLSADAYKSFKSGRKINYHVGKKFMRSILEKGGSKPAEELFRDFKGRSPSVSALIKSLGL
;
A
#
# COMPACT_ATOMS: atom_id res chain seq x y z
N GLN A 1 4.43 -7.26 2.00
CA GLN A 1 4.27 -5.79 2.01
C GLN A 1 3.61 -5.27 3.30
N ILE A 2 2.57 -5.94 3.84
CA ILE A 2 1.94 -5.56 5.12
C ILE A 2 2.95 -5.61 6.27
N GLU A 3 3.81 -6.63 6.35
CA GLU A 3 4.91 -6.70 7.31
C GLU A 3 5.79 -5.44 7.25
N PHE A 4 6.18 -5.05 6.04
CA PHE A 4 7.08 -3.92 5.81
C PHE A 4 6.43 -2.58 6.16
N ALA A 5 5.16 -2.39 5.79
CA ALA A 5 4.40 -1.19 6.14
C ALA A 5 4.18 -1.06 7.65
N LEU A 6 3.84 -2.15 8.34
CA LEU A 6 3.67 -2.15 9.80
C LEU A 6 4.99 -1.94 10.54
N PHE A 7 6.09 -2.50 10.02
CA PHE A 7 7.42 -2.27 10.57
C PHE A 7 7.82 -0.80 10.42
N ASP A 8 7.63 -0.23 9.23
CA ASP A 8 7.88 1.18 8.94
C ASP A 8 7.13 2.10 9.91
N PHE A 9 5.81 1.96 10.01
CA PHE A 9 5.01 2.78 10.94
C PHE A 9 5.48 2.64 12.39
N LYS A 10 5.62 1.42 12.89
CA LYS A 10 6.02 1.20 14.29
C LYS A 10 7.39 1.75 14.60
N LEU A 11 8.30 1.70 13.64
CA LEU A 11 9.64 2.25 13.80
C LEU A 11 9.61 3.77 13.89
N HIS A 12 8.86 4.43 13.02
CA HIS A 12 8.78 5.89 12.95
C HIS A 12 7.83 6.53 13.99
N MET A 13 7.00 5.73 14.66
CA MET A 13 6.22 6.18 15.82
C MET A 13 7.03 6.23 17.12
N LEU A 14 8.28 5.79 17.12
CA LEU A 14 9.12 5.85 18.32
C LEU A 14 9.67 7.25 18.54
N GLU A 15 9.32 7.86 19.66
CA GLU A 15 9.81 9.20 20.03
C GLU A 15 11.31 9.24 20.36
N LYS A 16 11.92 8.19 20.89
CA LYS A 16 13.28 8.24 21.50
C LYS A 16 14.10 6.95 21.43
N SER A 17 14.08 6.13 20.40
CA SER A 17 15.00 4.99 20.40
C SER A 17 15.86 4.90 19.15
N LYS A 18 17.16 5.11 19.34
CA LYS A 18 18.21 4.94 18.30
C LYS A 18 18.98 3.62 18.43
N ASN A 19 18.45 2.63 19.17
CA ASN A 19 19.16 1.39 19.44
C ASN A 19 18.74 0.27 18.48
N SER A 20 19.69 -0.41 17.85
CA SER A 20 19.49 -1.55 16.95
C SER A 20 18.69 -2.71 17.58
N ILE A 21 18.81 -2.90 18.91
CA ILE A 21 18.05 -3.91 19.66
C ILE A 21 16.55 -3.63 19.62
N VAL A 22 16.15 -2.37 19.69
CA VAL A 22 14.73 -1.96 19.63
C VAL A 22 14.18 -2.21 18.24
N THR A 23 14.93 -1.87 17.20
CA THR A 23 14.56 -2.10 15.80
C THR A 23 14.26 -3.59 15.54
N GLN A 24 15.14 -4.49 16.01
CA GLN A 24 14.92 -5.94 15.89
C GLN A 24 13.65 -6.39 16.64
N LYS A 25 13.43 -5.90 17.88
CA LYS A 25 12.23 -6.25 18.66
C LYS A 25 10.94 -5.80 17.98
N ILE A 26 10.94 -4.63 17.34
CA ILE A 26 9.79 -4.16 16.55
C ILE A 26 9.52 -5.10 15.38
N LEU A 27 10.55 -5.42 14.59
CA LEU A 27 10.42 -6.33 13.47
C LEU A 27 9.89 -7.70 13.92
N ASP A 28 10.43 -8.25 15.01
CA ASP A 28 9.98 -9.53 15.56
C ASP A 28 8.51 -9.47 16.02
N SER A 29 8.08 -8.33 16.61
CA SER A 29 6.70 -8.13 17.03
C SER A 29 5.71 -8.07 15.85
N VAL A 30 6.15 -7.49 14.73
CA VAL A 30 5.36 -7.45 13.49
C VAL A 30 5.29 -8.84 12.87
N ARG A 31 6.42 -9.52 12.75
CA ARG A 31 6.52 -10.87 12.17
C ARG A 31 5.64 -11.90 12.88
N LYS A 32 5.52 -11.81 14.21
CA LYS A 32 4.58 -12.67 14.97
C LYS A 32 3.13 -12.57 14.50
N LYS A 33 2.75 -11.44 13.88
CA LYS A 33 1.37 -11.20 13.40
C LYS A 33 1.20 -11.42 11.90
N THR A 34 2.27 -11.32 11.13
CA THR A 34 2.21 -11.25 9.66
C THR A 34 2.92 -12.40 8.95
N SER A 35 3.84 -13.09 9.62
CA SER A 35 4.61 -14.18 9.00
C SER A 35 4.05 -15.54 9.40
N PHE A 36 3.79 -16.39 8.39
CA PHE A 36 3.43 -17.80 8.56
C PHE A 36 4.65 -18.69 8.81
N MET A 37 5.83 -18.21 8.40
CA MET A 37 7.08 -18.98 8.53
C MET A 37 7.93 -18.47 9.68
N LYS A 38 8.67 -19.39 10.31
CA LYS A 38 9.66 -19.03 11.31
C LYS A 38 10.87 -18.42 10.62
N ILE A 39 11.10 -17.14 10.83
CA ILE A 39 12.25 -16.42 10.26
C ILE A 39 13.52 -16.75 11.06
N PRO A 40 14.62 -17.16 10.42
CA PRO A 40 15.89 -17.45 11.11
C PRO A 40 16.44 -16.22 11.85
N LYS A 41 17.07 -16.44 13.01
CA LYS A 41 17.63 -15.37 13.86
C LYS A 41 18.74 -14.54 13.18
N TYR A 42 19.44 -15.12 12.21
CA TYR A 42 20.46 -14.41 11.43
C TYR A 42 19.89 -13.46 10.38
N ASN A 43 18.60 -13.55 10.08
CA ASN A 43 17.94 -12.63 9.14
C ASN A 43 17.86 -11.23 9.75
N LYS A 44 18.60 -10.30 9.18
CA LYS A 44 18.67 -8.89 9.56
C LYS A 44 18.10 -8.00 8.45
N PHE A 45 16.89 -8.33 8.00
CA PHE A 45 16.17 -7.62 6.93
C PHE A 45 16.18 -6.09 7.11
N GLN A 46 16.02 -5.62 8.35
CA GLN A 46 16.03 -4.20 8.67
C GLN A 46 17.32 -3.47 8.26
N ASN A 47 18.45 -4.18 8.17
CA ASN A 47 19.74 -3.58 7.80
C ASN A 47 19.88 -3.35 6.29
N SER A 48 19.03 -3.98 5.47
CA SER A 48 19.00 -3.85 4.01
C SER A 48 17.74 -3.16 3.48
N PHE A 49 16.87 -2.71 4.38
CA PHE A 49 15.61 -2.07 4.01
C PHE A 49 15.81 -0.59 3.63
N GLY A 50 16.51 -0.35 2.53
CA GLY A 50 16.87 1.00 2.07
C GLY A 50 15.68 1.91 1.81
N HIS A 51 14.50 1.38 1.44
CA HIS A 51 13.30 2.17 1.15
C HIS A 51 12.96 3.18 2.24
N ILE A 52 12.92 2.73 3.50
CA ILE A 52 12.49 3.57 4.62
C ILE A 52 13.63 4.34 5.29
N PHE A 53 14.90 4.02 4.98
CA PHE A 53 16.05 4.70 5.57
C PHE A 53 16.74 5.68 4.61
N ALA A 54 16.83 5.34 3.31
CA ALA A 54 17.51 6.14 2.32
C ALA A 54 16.65 6.45 1.08
N GLY A 55 15.55 5.72 0.86
CA GLY A 55 14.72 5.79 -0.33
C GLY A 55 13.55 6.78 -0.27
N GLY A 56 13.43 7.59 0.78
CA GLY A 56 12.35 8.59 0.90
C GLY A 56 10.99 8.04 1.30
N TYR A 57 10.88 6.77 1.73
CA TYR A 57 9.62 6.12 2.14
C TYR A 57 9.44 5.99 3.65
N ALA A 58 10.17 6.78 4.45
CA ALA A 58 10.00 6.79 5.91
C ALA A 58 8.55 7.14 6.29
N ALA A 59 7.92 6.27 7.09
CA ALA A 59 6.48 6.30 7.42
C ALA A 59 5.54 6.31 6.18
N GLY A 60 6.07 6.00 5.00
CA GLY A 60 5.36 6.08 3.73
C GLY A 60 5.26 4.75 2.96
N TYR A 61 5.85 3.66 3.46
CA TYR A 61 5.88 2.38 2.74
C TYR A 61 4.49 1.78 2.50
N TYR A 62 3.50 2.10 3.32
CA TYR A 62 2.11 1.68 3.16
C TYR A 62 1.50 2.12 1.82
N SER A 63 2.05 3.18 1.20
CA SER A 63 1.55 3.74 -0.06
C SER A 63 1.47 2.71 -1.20
N TYR A 64 2.37 1.72 -1.22
CA TYR A 64 2.30 0.62 -2.17
C TYR A 64 1.01 -0.19 -2.06
N LYS A 65 0.58 -0.51 -0.84
CA LYS A 65 -0.70 -1.22 -0.63
C LYS A 65 -1.90 -0.33 -0.85
N TRP A 66 -1.80 0.94 -0.50
CA TRP A 66 -2.85 1.91 -0.79
C TRP A 66 -3.08 2.07 -2.30
N ALA A 67 -2.02 2.15 -3.08
CA ALA A 67 -2.11 2.19 -4.55
C ALA A 67 -2.76 0.91 -5.11
N GLU A 68 -2.47 -0.26 -4.55
CA GLU A 68 -3.13 -1.51 -4.94
C GLU A 68 -4.65 -1.48 -4.63
N VAL A 69 -5.07 -0.91 -3.49
CA VAL A 69 -6.49 -0.72 -3.15
C VAL A 69 -7.18 0.14 -4.21
N LEU A 70 -6.58 1.29 -4.53
CA LEU A 70 -7.12 2.20 -5.54
C LEU A 70 -7.22 1.55 -6.92
N SER A 71 -6.16 0.89 -7.36
CA SER A 71 -6.12 0.25 -8.68
C SER A 71 -7.12 -0.92 -8.79
N ALA A 72 -7.22 -1.78 -7.78
CA ALA A 72 -8.17 -2.89 -7.77
C ALA A 72 -9.61 -2.42 -7.80
N ASP A 73 -9.95 -1.37 -7.02
CA ASP A 73 -11.29 -0.82 -7.00
C ASP A 73 -11.64 -0.04 -8.29
N ALA A 74 -10.68 0.69 -8.86
CA ALA A 74 -10.84 1.33 -10.17
C ALA A 74 -11.05 0.28 -11.26
N TYR A 75 -10.22 -0.76 -11.28
CA TYR A 75 -10.28 -1.84 -12.27
C TYR A 75 -11.61 -2.59 -12.28
N LYS A 76 -12.26 -2.73 -11.14
CA LYS A 76 -13.60 -3.33 -11.04
C LYS A 76 -14.62 -2.64 -11.96
N SER A 77 -14.48 -1.35 -12.24
CA SER A 77 -15.37 -0.63 -13.17
C SER A 77 -15.21 -1.06 -14.63
N PHE A 78 -14.03 -1.57 -15.01
CA PHE A 78 -13.76 -2.04 -16.36
C PHE A 78 -14.28 -3.46 -16.61
N LYS A 79 -14.52 -4.24 -15.56
CA LYS A 79 -14.96 -5.65 -15.63
C LYS A 79 -16.49 -5.83 -15.78
N SER A 80 -17.22 -4.90 -16.36
CA SER A 80 -18.62 -5.11 -16.66
C SER A 80 -18.79 -5.84 -18.00
N GLY A 81 -18.82 -7.20 -17.96
CA GLY A 81 -18.96 -8.06 -19.14
C GLY A 81 -17.64 -8.57 -19.73
N ARG A 82 -17.73 -9.14 -20.94
CA ARG A 82 -16.57 -9.75 -21.66
C ARG A 82 -15.66 -8.74 -22.37
N LYS A 83 -16.11 -7.50 -22.55
CA LYS A 83 -15.37 -6.44 -23.27
C LYS A 83 -15.07 -5.27 -22.34
N ILE A 84 -13.92 -4.61 -22.56
CA ILE A 84 -13.58 -3.36 -21.89
C ILE A 84 -14.57 -2.28 -22.31
N ASN A 85 -15.16 -1.60 -21.34
CA ASN A 85 -16.14 -0.56 -21.62
C ASN A 85 -15.40 0.75 -21.98
N TYR A 86 -15.54 1.19 -23.23
CA TYR A 86 -14.93 2.41 -23.75
C TYR A 86 -15.30 3.66 -22.93
N HIS A 87 -16.56 3.77 -22.50
CA HIS A 87 -17.00 4.94 -21.72
C HIS A 87 -16.34 4.99 -20.35
N VAL A 88 -16.13 3.84 -19.70
CA VAL A 88 -15.35 3.75 -18.46
C VAL A 88 -13.90 4.14 -18.69
N GLY A 89 -13.28 3.66 -19.78
CA GLY A 89 -11.92 4.03 -20.15
C GLY A 89 -11.77 5.54 -20.36
N LYS A 90 -12.68 6.15 -21.11
CA LYS A 90 -12.68 7.60 -21.35
C LYS A 90 -12.90 8.41 -20.06
N LYS A 91 -13.79 7.94 -19.17
CA LYS A 91 -13.99 8.55 -17.87
C LYS A 91 -12.73 8.46 -17.00
N PHE A 92 -12.08 7.29 -16.95
CA PHE A 92 -10.83 7.10 -16.21
C PHE A 92 -9.71 8.02 -16.72
N MET A 93 -9.56 8.10 -18.05
CA MET A 93 -8.60 9.00 -18.69
C MET A 93 -8.81 10.45 -18.25
N ARG A 94 -10.04 10.97 -18.34
CA ARG A 94 -10.37 12.35 -18.02
C ARG A 94 -10.31 12.69 -16.54
N SER A 95 -10.75 11.76 -15.69
CA SER A 95 -10.84 12.00 -14.23
C SER A 95 -9.53 11.77 -13.51
N ILE A 96 -8.64 10.92 -14.02
CA ILE A 96 -7.41 10.51 -13.34
C ILE A 96 -6.16 10.82 -14.19
N LEU A 97 -6.04 10.23 -15.39
CA LEU A 97 -4.79 10.30 -16.14
C LEU A 97 -4.47 11.71 -16.61
N GLU A 98 -5.44 12.42 -17.18
CA GLU A 98 -5.26 13.81 -17.64
C GLU A 98 -5.04 14.80 -16.49
N LYS A 99 -5.45 14.44 -15.27
CA LYS A 99 -5.30 15.30 -14.09
C LYS A 99 -3.95 15.13 -13.40
N GLY A 100 -3.35 13.94 -13.47
CA GLY A 100 -2.06 13.66 -12.83
C GLY A 100 -2.05 14.05 -11.35
N GLY A 101 -1.07 14.84 -10.92
CA GLY A 101 -0.93 15.33 -9.54
C GLY A 101 -1.64 16.66 -9.24
N SER A 102 -2.57 17.13 -10.09
CA SER A 102 -3.22 18.44 -9.94
C SER A 102 -4.22 18.53 -8.77
N LYS A 103 -4.66 17.37 -8.24
CA LYS A 103 -5.57 17.24 -7.10
C LYS A 103 -5.16 16.06 -6.21
N PRO A 104 -5.61 16.02 -4.94
CA PRO A 104 -5.46 14.85 -4.08
C PRO A 104 -6.03 13.58 -4.74
N ALA A 105 -5.31 12.45 -4.62
CA ALA A 105 -5.68 11.19 -5.27
C ALA A 105 -7.10 10.71 -4.89
N GLU A 106 -7.54 10.98 -3.66
CA GLU A 106 -8.88 10.62 -3.20
C GLU A 106 -9.98 11.41 -3.94
N GLU A 107 -9.76 12.69 -4.23
CA GLU A 107 -10.70 13.51 -4.99
C GLU A 107 -10.80 12.99 -6.43
N LEU A 108 -9.67 12.74 -7.10
CA LEU A 108 -9.63 12.18 -8.44
C LEU A 108 -10.36 10.82 -8.50
N PHE A 109 -10.18 10.00 -7.46
CA PHE A 109 -10.86 8.73 -7.36
C PHE A 109 -12.39 8.91 -7.22
N ARG A 110 -12.84 9.86 -6.39
CA ARG A 110 -14.26 10.20 -6.26
C ARG A 110 -14.86 10.74 -7.56
N ASP A 111 -14.13 11.57 -8.30
CA ASP A 111 -14.53 12.08 -9.62
C ASP A 111 -14.74 10.91 -10.61
N PHE A 112 -13.90 9.89 -10.54
CA PHE A 112 -14.03 8.69 -11.36
C PHE A 112 -15.11 7.73 -10.89
N LYS A 113 -15.13 7.36 -9.59
CA LYS A 113 -16.02 6.31 -9.05
C LYS A 113 -17.34 6.79 -8.52
N GLY A 114 -17.49 8.10 -8.20
CA GLY A 114 -18.65 8.66 -7.51
C GLY A 114 -18.69 8.35 -5.99
N ARG A 115 -17.62 7.77 -5.43
CA ARG A 115 -17.50 7.41 -4.00
C ARG A 115 -16.04 7.29 -3.58
N SER A 116 -15.80 7.21 -2.28
CA SER A 116 -14.47 6.90 -1.72
C SER A 116 -14.01 5.48 -2.07
N PRO A 117 -12.68 5.22 -2.07
CA PRO A 117 -12.11 3.90 -2.30
C PRO A 117 -12.58 2.85 -1.30
N SER A 118 -12.58 1.58 -1.72
CA SER A 118 -12.90 0.43 -0.85
C SER A 118 -11.86 -0.67 -1.00
N VAL A 119 -11.44 -1.23 0.13
CA VAL A 119 -10.51 -2.37 0.17
C VAL A 119 -11.12 -3.68 -0.34
N SER A 120 -12.46 -3.76 -0.43
CA SER A 120 -13.18 -4.99 -0.77
C SER A 120 -12.81 -5.55 -2.15
N ALA A 121 -12.44 -4.69 -3.10
CA ALA A 121 -12.04 -5.13 -4.42
C ALA A 121 -10.69 -5.84 -4.39
N LEU A 122 -9.73 -5.32 -3.62
CA LEU A 122 -8.42 -5.95 -3.43
C LEU A 122 -8.55 -7.29 -2.68
N ILE A 123 -9.31 -7.33 -1.58
CA ILE A 123 -9.55 -8.55 -0.81
C ILE A 123 -10.11 -9.65 -1.71
N LYS A 124 -11.16 -9.35 -2.48
CA LYS A 124 -11.74 -10.30 -3.45
C LYS A 124 -10.75 -10.75 -4.54
N SER A 125 -9.85 -9.87 -4.98
CA SER A 125 -8.84 -10.23 -5.99
C SER A 125 -7.78 -11.19 -5.44
N LEU A 126 -7.59 -11.22 -4.12
CA LEU A 126 -6.69 -12.13 -3.41
C LEU A 126 -7.35 -13.48 -3.05
N GLY A 127 -8.64 -13.67 -3.39
CA GLY A 127 -9.38 -14.90 -3.07
C GLY A 127 -9.85 -14.98 -1.61
N LEU A 128 -9.95 -13.86 -0.93
CA LEU A 128 -10.40 -13.73 0.46
C LEU A 128 -11.79 -13.12 0.55
#